data_6598e6fea6286cd7a51bc9d7efc99412
#
_entry.id   6598e6fea6286cd7a51bc9d7efc99412
#
_cell.length_a   1.000
_cell.length_b   1.000
_cell.length_c   1.000
_cell.angle_alpha   90.00
_cell.angle_beta   90.00
_cell.angle_gamma   90.00
#
_symmetry.space_group_name_H-M   'P 1'
#
loop_
_entity.id
_entity.type
_entity.pdbx_description
1 polymer ?
#
loop_
_entity_poly.entity_id
_entity_poly.type
_entity_poly.pdbx_seq_one_letter_code
_entity_poly.pdbx_strand_id
1 'polypeptide(L)'
;MRRMCILQKIQQRLQRGLRGQGNGGRTDKDLALHVSWISILVNVALTIGKLSAGILAHSNAMISDAVHSASDVFSTLIVMAGVSMSAKQSDKEHPYGHERLECVAALFLAVILCATGLGIGFGAVREVVSGEVKDAAIPGLMALAAAIVSIVVKEWMYRYTIKAADSIHSSALKADAWHHRSDALSSVGAFVGICGARMGFAFMDPAASIVICIFICKASLDVLRDALDKMVDKACDEETAQAIRRTALAPPGVVRIDGLKTRLFGPRMYVDIEIAVDGRLNLQQAHTISREVHDMVEEQFPQVKHCAVQINPLNREG
;
A
#
# COMPACT_ATOMS: atom_id res chain seq x y z
N MET A 1 8.89 10.95 -30.98
CA MET A 1 10.13 11.09 -30.20
C MET A 1 10.15 12.24 -29.17
N ARG A 2 9.74 13.50 -29.48
CA ARG A 2 9.79 14.61 -28.49
C ARG A 2 8.91 14.44 -27.23
N ARG A 3 7.72 13.83 -27.31
CA ARG A 3 6.84 13.62 -26.14
C ARG A 3 7.37 12.59 -25.12
N MET A 4 8.06 11.55 -25.59
CA MET A 4 8.69 10.56 -24.71
C MET A 4 9.87 11.14 -23.92
N CYS A 5 10.65 12.04 -24.51
CA CYS A 5 11.77 12.71 -23.86
C CYS A 5 11.31 13.71 -22.78
N ILE A 6 10.14 14.34 -22.91
CA ILE A 6 9.59 15.27 -21.93
C ILE A 6 9.07 14.49 -20.71
N LEU A 7 8.39 13.36 -20.91
CA LEU A 7 7.92 12.47 -19.82
C LEU A 7 9.10 11.87 -19.05
N GLN A 8 10.16 11.43 -19.72
CA GLN A 8 11.39 10.97 -19.08
C GLN A 8 12.10 12.08 -18.28
N LYS A 9 12.15 13.31 -18.79
CA LYS A 9 12.71 14.46 -18.06
C LYS A 9 11.87 14.87 -16.85
N ILE A 10 10.54 14.78 -16.94
CA ILE A 10 9.64 15.02 -15.80
C ILE A 10 9.81 13.91 -14.75
N GLN A 11 9.88 12.65 -15.18
CA GLN A 11 10.17 11.51 -14.30
C GLN A 11 11.54 11.62 -13.63
N GLN A 12 12.59 12.01 -14.37
CA GLN A 12 13.91 12.26 -13.81
C GLN A 12 13.97 13.49 -12.88
N ARG A 13 13.19 14.53 -13.14
CA ARG A 13 13.09 15.69 -12.22
C ARG A 13 12.29 15.36 -10.97
N LEU A 14 11.23 14.56 -11.06
CA LEU A 14 10.53 14.01 -9.89
C LEU A 14 11.44 13.09 -9.07
N GLN A 15 12.21 12.21 -9.71
CA GLN A 15 13.19 11.36 -9.03
C GLN A 15 14.38 12.14 -8.45
N ARG A 16 14.83 13.24 -9.09
CA ARG A 16 15.89 14.11 -8.54
C ARG A 16 15.38 15.03 -7.42
N GLY A 17 14.11 15.45 -7.45
CA GLY A 17 13.48 16.18 -6.33
C GLY A 17 13.30 15.30 -5.09
N LEU A 18 13.17 13.98 -5.28
CA LEU A 18 13.09 12.99 -4.21
C LEU A 18 14.48 12.55 -3.68
N ARG A 19 15.57 12.83 -4.43
CA ARG A 19 16.95 12.48 -4.04
C ARG A 19 17.70 13.57 -3.26
N GLY A 20 17.06 14.68 -2.95
CA GLY A 20 17.67 15.77 -2.20
C GLY A 20 17.50 15.63 -0.70
N GLN A 21 18.58 15.27 -0.03
CA GLN A 21 18.88 15.38 1.40
C GLN A 21 18.36 14.29 2.33
N GLY A 22 19.26 13.72 3.08
CA GLY A 22 19.23 12.69 4.13
C GLY A 22 18.15 12.80 5.23
N ASN A 23 16.89 12.84 4.87
CA ASN A 23 15.72 12.83 5.74
C ASN A 23 14.59 12.01 5.09
N GLY A 24 14.92 10.84 4.51
CA GLY A 24 13.98 9.99 3.76
C GLY A 24 12.63 9.75 4.47
N GLY A 25 12.63 9.64 5.80
CA GLY A 25 11.41 9.41 6.57
C GLY A 25 10.45 10.62 6.62
N ARG A 26 10.94 11.84 6.48
CA ARG A 26 10.11 13.05 6.53
C ARG A 26 9.40 13.30 5.21
N THR A 27 10.10 13.10 4.10
CA THR A 27 9.53 13.19 2.74
C THR A 27 8.51 12.08 2.45
N ASP A 28 8.76 10.84 2.90
CA ASP A 28 7.83 9.71 2.72
C ASP A 28 6.53 9.94 3.49
N LYS A 29 6.64 10.39 4.75
CA LYS A 29 5.49 10.79 5.57
C LYS A 29 4.71 11.92 4.92
N ASP A 30 5.39 12.96 4.46
CA ASP A 30 4.74 14.14 3.87
C ASP A 30 4.01 13.74 2.58
N LEU A 31 4.58 12.86 1.76
CA LEU A 31 3.92 12.32 0.58
C LEU A 31 2.68 11.51 0.97
N ALA A 32 2.78 10.61 1.93
CA ALA A 32 1.66 9.81 2.39
C ALA A 32 0.51 10.68 2.92
N LEU A 33 0.81 11.63 3.78
CA LEU A 33 -0.18 12.56 4.33
C LEU A 33 -0.80 13.44 3.24
N HIS A 34 -0.02 13.91 2.27
CA HIS A 34 -0.54 14.69 1.15
C HIS A 34 -1.53 13.89 0.30
N VAL A 35 -1.19 12.65 -0.03
CA VAL A 35 -2.08 11.73 -0.79
C VAL A 35 -3.36 11.46 0.00
N SER A 36 -3.25 11.17 1.30
CA SER A 36 -4.41 10.92 2.17
C SER A 36 -5.31 12.16 2.30
N TRP A 37 -4.74 13.37 2.40
CA TRP A 37 -5.53 14.60 2.40
C TRP A 37 -6.30 14.81 1.09
N ILE A 38 -5.68 14.52 -0.06
CA ILE A 38 -6.37 14.57 -1.35
C ILE A 38 -7.52 13.55 -1.37
N SER A 39 -7.29 12.33 -0.87
CA SER A 39 -8.33 11.30 -0.77
C SER A 39 -9.51 11.75 0.10
N ILE A 40 -9.25 12.38 1.25
CA ILE A 40 -10.29 12.94 2.12
C ILE A 40 -11.08 14.03 1.39
N LEU A 41 -10.41 14.99 0.76
CA LEU A 41 -11.07 16.09 0.04
C LEU A 41 -11.97 15.56 -1.08
N VAL A 42 -11.49 14.58 -1.84
CA VAL A 42 -12.27 13.96 -2.93
C VAL A 42 -13.46 13.18 -2.37
N ASN A 43 -13.29 12.40 -1.30
CA ASN A 43 -14.40 11.66 -0.67
C ASN A 43 -15.43 12.62 -0.07
N VAL A 44 -15.02 13.71 0.56
CA VAL A 44 -15.94 14.75 1.05
C VAL A 44 -16.72 15.40 -0.10
N ALA A 45 -16.03 15.74 -1.21
CA ALA A 45 -16.69 16.30 -2.39
C ALA A 45 -17.71 15.31 -3.01
N LEU A 46 -17.35 14.03 -3.10
CA LEU A 46 -18.26 12.96 -3.56
C LEU A 46 -19.47 12.82 -2.62
N THR A 47 -19.25 12.82 -1.31
CA THR A 47 -20.30 12.75 -0.30
C THR A 47 -21.29 13.89 -0.46
N ILE A 48 -20.83 15.13 -0.55
CA ILE A 48 -21.67 16.32 -0.71
C ILE A 48 -22.43 16.22 -2.05
N GLY A 49 -21.76 15.88 -3.14
CA GLY A 49 -22.39 15.73 -4.44
C GLY A 49 -23.50 14.67 -4.49
N LYS A 50 -23.23 13.47 -3.94
CA LYS A 50 -24.19 12.37 -3.84
C LYS A 50 -25.35 12.71 -2.91
N LEU A 51 -25.07 13.32 -1.76
CA LEU A 51 -26.10 13.73 -0.80
C LEU A 51 -27.04 14.78 -1.41
N SER A 52 -26.49 15.80 -2.06
CA SER A 52 -27.25 16.83 -2.75
C SER A 52 -28.13 16.24 -3.86
N ALA A 53 -27.57 15.36 -4.68
CA ALA A 53 -28.30 14.68 -5.74
C ALA A 53 -29.37 13.73 -5.17
N GLY A 54 -29.09 13.01 -4.06
CA GLY A 54 -30.02 12.13 -3.39
C GLY A 54 -31.24 12.87 -2.82
N ILE A 55 -31.00 14.02 -2.18
CA ILE A 55 -32.06 14.88 -1.64
C ILE A 55 -32.94 15.45 -2.78
N LEU A 56 -32.31 16.01 -3.83
CA LEU A 56 -33.01 16.60 -4.95
C LEU A 56 -33.81 15.56 -5.78
N ALA A 57 -33.29 14.35 -5.90
CA ALA A 57 -33.97 13.25 -6.59
C ALA A 57 -34.91 12.41 -5.69
N HIS A 58 -35.04 12.73 -4.41
CA HIS A 58 -35.76 11.95 -3.40
C HIS A 58 -35.36 10.46 -3.41
N SER A 59 -34.05 10.16 -3.58
CA SER A 59 -33.49 8.82 -3.72
C SER A 59 -32.80 8.37 -2.44
N ASN A 60 -33.41 7.48 -1.68
CA ASN A 60 -32.83 6.89 -0.49
C ASN A 60 -31.54 6.09 -0.82
N ALA A 61 -31.46 5.46 -2.00
CA ALA A 61 -30.27 4.75 -2.44
C ALA A 61 -29.06 5.69 -2.60
N MET A 62 -29.25 6.88 -3.18
CA MET A 62 -28.17 7.88 -3.31
C MET A 62 -27.76 8.47 -1.96
N ILE A 63 -28.72 8.65 -1.03
CA ILE A 63 -28.41 9.09 0.33
C ILE A 63 -27.57 8.02 1.05
N SER A 64 -27.95 6.73 0.94
CA SER A 64 -27.15 5.63 1.49
C SER A 64 -25.76 5.57 0.90
N ASP A 65 -25.60 5.77 -0.42
CA ASP A 65 -24.30 5.81 -1.08
C ASP A 65 -23.46 7.04 -0.65
N ALA A 66 -24.10 8.18 -0.35
CA ALA A 66 -23.43 9.34 0.24
C ALA A 66 -22.90 9.05 1.67
N VAL A 67 -23.70 8.35 2.50
CA VAL A 67 -23.27 7.92 3.85
C VAL A 67 -22.10 6.94 3.76
N HIS A 68 -22.12 6.00 2.79
CA HIS A 68 -20.99 5.11 2.52
C HIS A 68 -19.72 5.89 2.16
N SER A 69 -19.81 6.85 1.23
CA SER A 69 -18.68 7.72 0.87
C SER A 69 -18.17 8.57 2.04
N ALA A 70 -19.02 8.94 2.99
CA ALA A 70 -18.60 9.59 4.24
C ALA A 70 -17.79 8.63 5.12
N SER A 71 -18.17 7.34 5.16
CA SER A 71 -17.43 6.31 5.92
C SER A 71 -16.03 6.07 5.37
N ASP A 72 -15.80 6.29 4.07
CA ASP A 72 -14.47 6.15 3.44
C ASP A 72 -13.45 7.16 3.99
N VAL A 73 -13.93 8.31 4.47
CA VAL A 73 -13.08 9.31 5.15
C VAL A 73 -12.46 8.70 6.42
N PHE A 74 -13.20 7.87 7.16
CA PHE A 74 -12.67 7.22 8.37
C PHE A 74 -11.57 6.21 8.02
N SER A 75 -11.72 5.45 6.94
CA SER A 75 -10.67 4.52 6.47
C SER A 75 -9.37 5.28 6.16
N THR A 76 -9.46 6.39 5.44
CA THR A 76 -8.29 7.23 5.15
C THR A 76 -7.69 7.88 6.41
N LEU A 77 -8.52 8.24 7.41
CA LEU A 77 -8.02 8.73 8.70
C LEU A 77 -7.20 7.66 9.46
N ILE A 78 -7.60 6.38 9.39
CA ILE A 78 -6.83 5.26 9.96
C ILE A 78 -5.44 5.19 9.29
N VAL A 79 -5.38 5.33 7.96
CA VAL A 79 -4.10 5.39 7.22
C VAL A 79 -3.23 6.53 7.71
N MET A 80 -3.79 7.74 7.78
CA MET A 80 -3.06 8.93 8.25
C MET A 80 -2.53 8.75 9.67
N ALA A 81 -3.33 8.17 10.57
CA ALA A 81 -2.90 7.85 11.92
C ALA A 81 -1.75 6.83 11.91
N GLY A 82 -1.89 5.72 11.17
CA GLY A 82 -0.86 4.69 11.04
C GLY A 82 0.47 5.24 10.52
N VAL A 83 0.45 5.97 9.40
CA VAL A 83 1.64 6.62 8.82
C VAL A 83 2.22 7.69 9.76
N SER A 84 1.37 8.48 10.41
CA SER A 84 1.86 9.51 11.33
C SER A 84 2.54 8.91 12.56
N MET A 85 1.98 7.83 13.10
CA MET A 85 2.55 7.12 14.25
C MET A 85 3.81 6.35 13.88
N SER A 86 3.85 5.72 12.72
CA SER A 86 5.03 4.98 12.22
C SER A 86 6.24 5.88 12.01
N ALA A 87 6.02 7.15 11.66
CA ALA A 87 7.08 8.13 11.45
C ALA A 87 7.64 8.73 12.76
N LYS A 88 7.13 8.31 13.94
CA LYS A 88 7.70 8.72 15.23
C LYS A 88 9.08 8.10 15.40
N GLN A 89 10.04 8.92 15.83
CA GLN A 89 11.40 8.46 16.12
C GLN A 89 11.41 7.40 17.23
N SER A 90 12.48 6.61 17.28
CA SER A 90 12.73 5.68 18.39
C SER A 90 12.75 6.41 19.73
N ASP A 91 12.18 5.78 20.74
CA ASP A 91 12.15 6.23 22.11
C ASP A 91 12.63 5.11 23.07
N LYS A 92 12.57 5.35 24.39
CA LYS A 92 13.06 4.37 25.37
C LYS A 92 12.24 3.09 25.40
N GLU A 93 10.94 3.15 25.07
CA GLU A 93 10.04 1.99 25.05
C GLU A 93 10.14 1.25 23.71
N HIS A 94 10.41 1.98 22.62
CA HIS A 94 10.55 1.42 21.27
C HIS A 94 11.91 1.81 20.66
N PRO A 95 13.02 1.17 21.09
CA PRO A 95 14.38 1.52 20.61
C PRO A 95 14.58 1.34 19.11
N TYR A 96 13.85 0.43 18.50
CA TYR A 96 13.89 0.18 17.04
C TYR A 96 12.99 1.11 16.22
N GLY A 97 12.13 1.92 16.89
CA GLY A 97 11.19 2.84 16.24
C GLY A 97 9.77 2.28 16.15
N HIS A 98 8.90 3.01 15.46
CA HIS A 98 7.46 2.77 15.44
C HIS A 98 6.93 2.34 14.07
N GLU A 99 7.80 2.05 13.10
CA GLU A 99 7.43 1.80 11.70
C GLU A 99 6.43 0.64 11.52
N ARG A 100 6.42 -0.34 12.43
CA ARG A 100 5.44 -1.45 12.41
C ARG A 100 4.00 -1.01 12.66
N LEU A 101 3.76 0.17 13.24
CA LEU A 101 2.40 0.69 13.44
C LEU A 101 1.66 0.95 12.12
N GLU A 102 2.40 1.20 11.03
CA GLU A 102 1.82 1.27 9.70
C GLU A 102 1.25 -0.09 9.25
N CYS A 103 1.95 -1.17 9.55
CA CYS A 103 1.46 -2.52 9.26
C CYS A 103 0.19 -2.84 10.06
N VAL A 104 0.10 -2.37 11.32
CA VAL A 104 -1.11 -2.52 12.14
C VAL A 104 -2.29 -1.79 11.49
N ALA A 105 -2.11 -0.55 11.01
CA ALA A 105 -3.15 0.17 10.28
C ALA A 105 -3.57 -0.58 9.00
N ALA A 106 -2.61 -1.12 8.24
CA ALA A 106 -2.89 -1.93 7.05
C ALA A 106 -3.69 -3.20 7.38
N LEU A 107 -3.39 -3.87 8.51
CA LEU A 107 -4.17 -5.03 8.98
C LEU A 107 -5.62 -4.67 9.26
N PHE A 108 -5.86 -3.56 9.98
CA PHE A 108 -7.23 -3.09 10.23
C PHE A 108 -7.99 -2.83 8.93
N LEU A 109 -7.37 -2.15 7.98
CA LEU A 109 -7.99 -1.87 6.69
C LEU A 109 -8.24 -3.14 5.87
N ALA A 110 -7.31 -4.10 5.88
CA ALA A 110 -7.50 -5.39 5.21
C ALA A 110 -8.69 -6.17 5.78
N VAL A 111 -8.89 -6.13 7.10
CA VAL A 111 -10.05 -6.76 7.76
C VAL A 111 -11.34 -6.05 7.35
N ILE A 112 -11.38 -4.72 7.35
CA ILE A 112 -12.54 -3.94 6.91
C ILE A 112 -12.86 -4.27 5.44
N LEU A 113 -11.85 -4.29 4.57
CA LEU A 113 -11.99 -4.61 3.16
C LEU A 113 -12.54 -6.02 2.95
N CYS A 114 -12.02 -7.01 3.70
CA CYS A 114 -12.51 -8.39 3.67
C CYS A 114 -13.98 -8.48 4.11
N ALA A 115 -14.33 -7.83 5.21
CA ALA A 115 -15.70 -7.80 5.71
C ALA A 115 -16.68 -7.17 4.70
N THR A 116 -16.25 -6.08 4.05
CA THR A 116 -17.03 -5.45 2.97
C THR A 116 -17.24 -6.39 1.80
N GLY A 117 -16.18 -7.04 1.31
CA GLY A 117 -16.26 -8.02 0.22
C GLY A 117 -17.18 -9.18 0.54
N LEU A 118 -17.05 -9.78 1.74
CA LEU A 118 -17.92 -10.85 2.21
C LEU A 118 -19.37 -10.41 2.38
N GLY A 119 -19.60 -9.16 2.86
CA GLY A 119 -20.94 -8.58 2.98
C GLY A 119 -21.65 -8.48 1.62
N ILE A 120 -20.95 -8.00 0.59
CA ILE A 120 -21.44 -7.94 -0.80
C ILE A 120 -21.79 -9.35 -1.30
N GLY A 121 -20.88 -10.31 -1.12
CA GLY A 121 -21.09 -11.70 -1.55
C GLY A 121 -22.25 -12.37 -0.83
N PHE A 122 -22.37 -12.19 0.49
CA PHE A 122 -23.46 -12.74 1.28
C PHE A 122 -24.82 -12.15 0.84
N GLY A 123 -24.88 -10.83 0.59
CA GLY A 123 -26.08 -10.17 0.06
C GLY A 123 -26.51 -10.78 -1.28
N ALA A 124 -25.56 -10.94 -2.21
CA ALA A 124 -25.82 -11.52 -3.52
C ALA A 124 -26.31 -12.97 -3.45
N VAL A 125 -25.67 -13.81 -2.62
CA VAL A 125 -26.10 -15.21 -2.43
C VAL A 125 -27.50 -15.27 -1.81
N ARG A 126 -27.80 -14.44 -0.82
CA ARG A 126 -29.12 -14.36 -0.20
C ARG A 126 -30.21 -13.99 -1.24
N GLU A 127 -29.93 -13.03 -2.11
CA GLU A 127 -30.86 -12.60 -3.17
C GLU A 127 -31.15 -13.74 -4.17
N VAL A 128 -30.13 -14.51 -4.54
CA VAL A 128 -30.30 -15.69 -5.41
C VAL A 128 -31.13 -16.78 -4.73
N VAL A 129 -30.87 -17.06 -3.44
CA VAL A 129 -31.53 -18.16 -2.70
C VAL A 129 -32.97 -17.79 -2.34
N SER A 130 -33.26 -16.52 -1.97
CA SER A 130 -34.60 -16.09 -1.61
C SER A 130 -35.56 -15.96 -2.80
N GLY A 131 -35.04 -15.91 -4.01
CA GLY A 131 -35.84 -15.70 -5.22
C GLY A 131 -36.49 -14.29 -5.25
N GLU A 132 -36.20 -13.45 -4.28
CA GLU A 132 -36.62 -12.05 -4.25
C GLU A 132 -35.84 -11.25 -5.31
N VAL A 133 -36.22 -11.46 -6.57
CA VAL A 133 -35.88 -10.48 -7.62
C VAL A 133 -36.72 -9.24 -7.25
N LYS A 134 -36.12 -8.31 -6.53
CA LYS A 134 -36.73 -7.04 -6.21
C LYS A 134 -37.15 -6.39 -7.52
N ASP A 135 -38.44 -6.05 -7.65
CA ASP A 135 -38.94 -5.01 -8.55
C ASP A 135 -38.30 -3.68 -8.15
N ALA A 136 -37.01 -3.56 -8.41
CA ALA A 136 -36.22 -2.36 -8.13
C ALA A 136 -36.77 -1.27 -9.06
N ALA A 137 -37.36 -0.24 -8.49
CA ALA A 137 -37.68 0.97 -9.22
C ALA A 137 -36.45 1.38 -10.04
N ILE A 138 -36.64 1.42 -11.38
CA ILE A 138 -35.49 1.66 -12.32
C ILE A 138 -34.86 3.01 -11.96
N PRO A 139 -33.60 3.04 -11.49
CA PRO A 139 -32.96 4.28 -11.10
C PRO A 139 -32.92 5.27 -12.27
N GLY A 140 -33.24 6.54 -11.97
CA GLY A 140 -33.24 7.59 -12.99
C GLY A 140 -31.86 7.83 -13.61
N LEU A 141 -31.81 8.49 -14.76
CA LEU A 141 -30.57 8.84 -15.46
C LEU A 141 -29.54 9.60 -14.59
N MET A 142 -30.01 10.37 -13.61
CA MET A 142 -29.14 11.07 -12.66
C MET A 142 -28.36 10.10 -11.75
N ALA A 143 -28.98 9.02 -11.29
CA ALA A 143 -28.33 8.00 -10.51
C ALA A 143 -27.24 7.27 -11.33
N LEU A 144 -27.54 6.99 -12.61
CA LEU A 144 -26.58 6.39 -13.54
C LEU A 144 -25.36 7.30 -13.79
N ALA A 145 -25.60 8.60 -14.00
CA ALA A 145 -24.51 9.57 -14.16
C ALA A 145 -23.66 9.69 -12.90
N ALA A 146 -24.27 9.73 -11.72
CA ALA A 146 -23.57 9.77 -10.45
C ALA A 146 -22.71 8.51 -10.22
N ALA A 147 -23.23 7.33 -10.58
CA ALA A 147 -22.47 6.07 -10.50
C ALA A 147 -21.23 6.10 -11.42
N ILE A 148 -21.38 6.54 -12.67
CA ILE A 148 -20.25 6.66 -13.61
C ILE A 148 -19.18 7.63 -13.07
N VAL A 149 -19.59 8.80 -12.57
CA VAL A 149 -18.65 9.77 -11.97
C VAL A 149 -17.93 9.15 -10.77
N SER A 150 -18.67 8.44 -9.89
CA SER A 150 -18.10 7.76 -8.74
C SER A 150 -17.05 6.72 -9.17
N ILE A 151 -17.35 5.88 -10.15
CA ILE A 151 -16.43 4.86 -10.69
C ILE A 151 -15.13 5.51 -11.20
N VAL A 152 -15.25 6.56 -12.04
CA VAL A 152 -14.08 7.22 -12.63
C VAL A 152 -13.22 7.88 -11.55
N VAL A 153 -13.84 8.56 -10.59
CA VAL A 153 -13.12 9.24 -9.50
C VAL A 153 -12.45 8.22 -8.58
N LYS A 154 -13.15 7.14 -8.17
CA LYS A 154 -12.58 6.10 -7.30
C LYS A 154 -11.45 5.32 -7.99
N GLU A 155 -11.55 5.00 -9.28
CA GLU A 155 -10.46 4.37 -10.03
C GLU A 155 -9.25 5.33 -10.18
N TRP A 156 -9.49 6.63 -10.35
CA TRP A 156 -8.42 7.63 -10.33
C TRP A 156 -7.74 7.70 -8.95
N MET A 157 -8.52 7.72 -7.87
CA MET A 157 -8.00 7.69 -6.50
C MET A 157 -7.15 6.44 -6.26
N TYR A 158 -7.63 5.26 -6.67
CA TYR A 158 -6.84 4.03 -6.60
C TYR A 158 -5.49 4.18 -7.27
N ARG A 159 -5.47 4.64 -8.54
CA ARG A 159 -4.24 4.77 -9.31
C ARG A 159 -3.29 5.81 -8.75
N TYR A 160 -3.84 6.86 -8.16
CA TYR A 160 -3.05 7.91 -7.53
C TYR A 160 -2.42 7.40 -6.23
N THR A 161 -3.21 6.78 -5.37
CA THR A 161 -2.78 6.28 -4.07
C THR A 161 -1.82 5.09 -4.20
N ILE A 162 -2.08 4.12 -5.12
CA ILE A 162 -1.21 2.95 -5.29
C ILE A 162 0.19 3.33 -5.77
N LYS A 163 0.31 4.33 -6.66
CA LYS A 163 1.63 4.83 -7.10
C LYS A 163 2.43 5.44 -5.96
N ALA A 164 1.78 6.17 -5.07
CA ALA A 164 2.43 6.70 -3.88
C ALA A 164 2.81 5.57 -2.92
N ALA A 165 1.90 4.62 -2.66
CA ALA A 165 2.14 3.46 -1.81
C ALA A 165 3.37 2.66 -2.25
N ASP A 166 3.47 2.37 -3.55
CA ASP A 166 4.61 1.64 -4.13
C ASP A 166 5.92 2.43 -4.03
N SER A 167 5.87 3.77 -4.18
CA SER A 167 7.09 4.60 -4.14
C SER A 167 7.73 4.70 -2.76
N ILE A 168 6.93 4.57 -1.69
CA ILE A 168 7.38 4.64 -0.28
C ILE A 168 7.22 3.32 0.46
N HIS A 169 6.87 2.24 -0.26
CA HIS A 169 6.65 0.88 0.30
C HIS A 169 5.63 0.83 1.46
N SER A 170 4.62 1.72 1.44
CA SER A 170 3.61 1.85 2.48
C SER A 170 2.50 0.82 2.36
N SER A 171 2.39 -0.08 3.33
CA SER A 171 1.30 -1.07 3.41
C SER A 171 -0.04 -0.42 3.72
N ALA A 172 -0.06 0.64 4.53
CA ALA A 172 -1.28 1.37 4.88
C ALA A 172 -1.88 2.09 3.66
N LEU A 173 -1.05 2.81 2.88
CA LEU A 173 -1.52 3.43 1.64
C LEU A 173 -1.95 2.39 0.60
N LYS A 174 -1.27 1.24 0.54
CA LYS A 174 -1.67 0.15 -0.34
C LYS A 174 -3.05 -0.39 0.01
N ALA A 175 -3.33 -0.55 1.30
CA ALA A 175 -4.65 -0.96 1.81
C ALA A 175 -5.73 0.07 1.44
N ASP A 176 -5.46 1.37 1.63
CA ASP A 176 -6.37 2.47 1.27
C ASP A 176 -6.65 2.52 -0.25
N ALA A 177 -5.61 2.34 -1.06
CA ALA A 177 -5.77 2.24 -2.52
C ALA A 177 -6.72 1.10 -2.90
N TRP A 178 -6.52 -0.11 -2.36
CA TRP A 178 -7.40 -1.24 -2.62
C TRP A 178 -8.82 -1.03 -2.09
N HIS A 179 -8.99 -0.28 -1.00
CA HIS A 179 -10.32 0.14 -0.53
C HIS A 179 -11.03 1.00 -1.58
N HIS A 180 -10.37 2.04 -2.13
CA HIS A 180 -10.95 2.84 -3.22
C HIS A 180 -11.28 2.02 -4.46
N ARG A 181 -10.47 1.03 -4.81
CA ARG A 181 -10.76 0.13 -5.94
C ARG A 181 -11.93 -0.81 -5.66
N SER A 182 -12.07 -1.29 -4.42
CA SER A 182 -13.23 -2.07 -3.99
C SER A 182 -14.52 -1.30 -4.20
N ASP A 183 -14.54 -0.01 -3.81
CA ASP A 183 -15.68 0.86 -3.99
C ASP A 183 -16.01 1.10 -5.47
N ALA A 184 -14.97 1.30 -6.31
CA ALA A 184 -15.14 1.41 -7.76
C ALA A 184 -15.76 0.13 -8.34
N LEU A 185 -15.26 -1.04 -7.95
CA LEU A 185 -15.78 -2.34 -8.42
C LEU A 185 -17.21 -2.58 -7.97
N SER A 186 -17.56 -2.24 -6.72
CA SER A 186 -18.92 -2.33 -6.22
C SER A 186 -19.86 -1.44 -7.03
N SER A 187 -19.44 -0.22 -7.38
CA SER A 187 -20.20 0.68 -8.24
C SER A 187 -20.36 0.17 -9.67
N VAL A 188 -19.31 -0.51 -10.22
CA VAL A 188 -19.40 -1.18 -11.54
C VAL A 188 -20.40 -2.33 -11.49
N GLY A 189 -20.41 -3.12 -10.42
CA GLY A 189 -21.39 -4.19 -10.24
C GLY A 189 -22.82 -3.67 -10.24
N ALA A 190 -23.08 -2.64 -9.43
CA ALA A 190 -24.39 -2.00 -9.40
C ALA A 190 -24.80 -1.47 -10.80
N PHE A 191 -23.86 -0.85 -11.53
CA PHE A 191 -24.10 -0.38 -12.91
C PHE A 191 -24.48 -1.54 -13.84
N VAL A 192 -23.72 -2.64 -13.82
CA VAL A 192 -23.97 -3.84 -14.63
C VAL A 192 -25.32 -4.48 -14.26
N GLY A 193 -25.62 -4.57 -12.96
CA GLY A 193 -26.89 -5.06 -12.45
C GLY A 193 -28.09 -4.25 -12.95
N ILE A 194 -28.00 -2.91 -12.86
CA ILE A 194 -29.03 -2.00 -13.38
C ILE A 194 -29.24 -2.18 -14.89
N CYS A 195 -28.15 -2.26 -15.67
CA CYS A 195 -28.21 -2.49 -17.11
C CYS A 195 -28.84 -3.85 -17.42
N GLY A 196 -28.44 -4.90 -16.71
CA GLY A 196 -28.97 -6.25 -16.88
C GLY A 196 -30.44 -6.36 -16.56
N ALA A 197 -30.89 -5.76 -15.45
CA ALA A 197 -32.31 -5.70 -15.08
C ALA A 197 -33.15 -5.00 -16.16
N ARG A 198 -32.64 -3.91 -16.76
CA ARG A 198 -33.30 -3.22 -17.88
C ARG A 198 -33.40 -4.07 -19.15
N MET A 199 -32.47 -5.00 -19.35
CA MET A 199 -32.48 -5.94 -20.49
C MET A 199 -33.30 -7.21 -20.20
N GLY A 200 -33.91 -7.34 -19.01
CA GLY A 200 -34.69 -8.51 -18.59
C GLY A 200 -33.85 -9.63 -17.96
N PHE A 201 -32.56 -9.42 -17.69
CA PHE A 201 -31.66 -10.40 -17.08
C PHE A 201 -31.44 -10.06 -15.60
N ALA A 202 -32.41 -10.31 -14.75
CA ALA A 202 -32.36 -9.97 -13.32
C ALA A 202 -31.23 -10.67 -12.54
N PHE A 203 -30.74 -11.83 -13.00
CA PHE A 203 -29.63 -12.56 -12.36
C PHE A 203 -28.24 -11.88 -12.53
N MET A 204 -28.12 -10.87 -13.40
CA MET A 204 -26.81 -10.24 -13.68
C MET A 204 -26.27 -9.47 -12.47
N ASP A 205 -27.11 -8.87 -11.66
CA ASP A 205 -26.70 -8.12 -10.48
C ASP A 205 -26.08 -9.02 -9.40
N PRO A 206 -26.74 -10.11 -8.94
CA PRO A 206 -26.12 -11.05 -8.02
C PRO A 206 -24.86 -11.71 -8.57
N ALA A 207 -24.83 -12.06 -9.87
CA ALA A 207 -23.66 -12.67 -10.50
C ALA A 207 -22.46 -11.71 -10.49
N ALA A 208 -22.65 -10.45 -10.87
CA ALA A 208 -21.61 -9.42 -10.82
C ALA A 208 -21.11 -9.22 -9.37
N SER A 209 -22.01 -9.16 -8.40
CA SER A 209 -21.69 -8.99 -6.99
C SER A 209 -20.86 -10.16 -6.42
N ILE A 210 -21.13 -11.41 -6.82
CA ILE A 210 -20.33 -12.57 -6.44
C ILE A 210 -18.90 -12.46 -7.02
N VAL A 211 -18.75 -12.11 -8.30
CA VAL A 211 -17.44 -11.93 -8.94
C VAL A 211 -16.66 -10.83 -8.22
N ILE A 212 -17.29 -9.71 -7.91
CA ILE A 212 -16.67 -8.59 -7.18
C ILE A 212 -16.24 -9.03 -5.79
N CYS A 213 -17.07 -9.76 -5.05
CA CYS A 213 -16.72 -10.34 -3.75
C CYS A 213 -15.40 -11.12 -3.81
N ILE A 214 -15.23 -12.01 -4.81
CA ILE A 214 -14.02 -12.81 -4.98
C ILE A 214 -12.79 -11.91 -5.19
N PHE A 215 -12.90 -10.87 -6.03
CA PHE A 215 -11.80 -9.94 -6.29
C PHE A 215 -11.43 -9.14 -5.04
N ILE A 216 -12.42 -8.63 -4.29
CA ILE A 216 -12.19 -7.86 -3.08
C ILE A 216 -11.56 -8.74 -2.00
N CYS A 217 -12.07 -9.96 -1.79
CA CYS A 217 -11.50 -10.89 -0.81
C CYS A 217 -10.07 -11.27 -1.16
N LYS A 218 -9.75 -11.49 -2.45
CA LYS A 218 -8.38 -11.74 -2.87
C LYS A 218 -7.48 -10.54 -2.56
N ALA A 219 -7.90 -9.33 -2.92
CA ALA A 219 -7.12 -8.11 -2.66
C ALA A 219 -6.89 -7.89 -1.15
N SER A 220 -7.92 -8.11 -0.33
CA SER A 220 -7.80 -7.99 1.13
C SER A 220 -6.81 -9.00 1.72
N LEU A 221 -6.81 -10.24 1.22
CA LEU A 221 -5.85 -11.27 1.64
C LEU A 221 -4.41 -10.92 1.21
N ASP A 222 -4.22 -10.34 0.03
CA ASP A 222 -2.90 -9.91 -0.43
C ASP A 222 -2.35 -8.76 0.44
N VAL A 223 -3.20 -7.78 0.80
CA VAL A 223 -2.83 -6.70 1.74
C VAL A 223 -2.54 -7.26 3.14
N LEU A 224 -3.39 -8.18 3.63
CA LEU A 224 -3.23 -8.82 4.93
C LEU A 224 -1.89 -9.56 5.02
N ARG A 225 -1.55 -10.34 3.98
CA ARG A 225 -0.29 -11.08 3.90
C ARG A 225 0.91 -10.15 3.88
N ASP A 226 0.89 -9.09 3.05
CA ASP A 226 1.98 -8.10 2.99
C ASP A 226 2.24 -7.45 4.35
N ALA A 227 1.17 -7.05 5.06
CA ALA A 227 1.28 -6.46 6.39
C ALA A 227 1.80 -7.45 7.44
N LEU A 228 1.28 -8.70 7.44
CA LEU A 228 1.74 -9.76 8.34
C LEU A 228 3.21 -10.12 8.07
N ASP A 229 3.58 -10.29 6.81
CA ASP A 229 4.94 -10.61 6.39
C ASP A 229 5.94 -9.60 6.96
N LYS A 230 5.63 -8.30 6.87
CA LYS A 230 6.45 -7.22 7.42
C LYS A 230 6.47 -7.19 8.97
N MET A 231 5.46 -7.73 9.61
CA MET A 231 5.42 -7.86 11.08
C MET A 231 6.23 -9.05 11.59
N VAL A 232 6.37 -10.12 10.79
CA VAL A 232 7.09 -11.36 11.16
C VAL A 232 8.47 -11.45 10.52
N ASP A 233 9.09 -10.29 10.26
CA ASP A 233 10.49 -10.20 9.82
C ASP A 233 10.77 -10.90 8.47
N LYS A 234 9.86 -10.81 7.51
CA LYS A 234 10.07 -11.29 6.15
C LYS A 234 11.32 -10.66 5.53
N ALA A 235 12.13 -11.47 4.86
CA ALA A 235 13.28 -10.99 4.09
C ALA A 235 12.85 -10.08 2.92
N CYS A 236 13.76 -9.23 2.46
CA CYS A 236 13.58 -8.49 1.21
C CYS A 236 13.57 -9.46 0.00
N ASP A 237 13.22 -8.94 -1.18
CA ASP A 237 13.26 -9.71 -2.41
C ASP A 237 14.71 -10.11 -2.77
N GLU A 238 14.82 -11.17 -3.56
CA GLU A 238 16.12 -11.77 -3.92
C GLU A 238 16.99 -10.81 -4.74
N GLU A 239 16.40 -9.95 -5.58
CA GLU A 239 17.15 -8.97 -6.37
C GLU A 239 17.83 -7.94 -5.46
N THR A 240 17.10 -7.42 -4.49
CA THR A 240 17.61 -6.50 -3.46
C THR A 240 18.68 -7.20 -2.60
N ALA A 241 18.45 -8.45 -2.17
CA ALA A 241 19.42 -9.21 -1.39
C ALA A 241 20.74 -9.43 -2.15
N GLN A 242 20.67 -9.77 -3.42
CA GLN A 242 21.85 -9.91 -4.28
C GLN A 242 22.57 -8.58 -4.54
N ALA A 243 21.82 -7.47 -4.66
CA ALA A 243 22.42 -6.15 -4.80
C ALA A 243 23.18 -5.75 -3.52
N ILE A 244 22.60 -5.97 -2.34
CA ILE A 244 23.26 -5.74 -1.05
C ILE A 244 24.52 -6.62 -0.92
N ARG A 245 24.44 -7.89 -1.30
CA ARG A 245 25.61 -8.80 -1.28
C ARG A 245 26.75 -8.32 -2.17
N ARG A 246 26.42 -7.81 -3.37
CA ARG A 246 27.44 -7.24 -4.29
C ARG A 246 28.08 -5.98 -3.72
N THR A 247 27.30 -5.10 -3.12
CA THR A 247 27.79 -3.88 -2.47
C THR A 247 28.67 -4.21 -1.27
N ALA A 248 28.31 -5.17 -0.44
CA ALA A 248 29.09 -5.57 0.73
C ALA A 248 30.41 -6.29 0.37
N LEU A 249 30.52 -6.86 -0.83
CA LEU A 249 31.77 -7.44 -1.35
C LEU A 249 32.72 -6.41 -1.95
N ALA A 250 32.28 -5.18 -2.21
CA ALA A 250 33.10 -4.17 -2.91
C ALA A 250 34.27 -3.60 -2.07
N PRO A 251 34.12 -3.40 -0.73
CA PRO A 251 35.22 -2.84 0.06
C PRO A 251 36.47 -3.74 0.07
N PRO A 252 37.69 -3.15 -0.09
CA PRO A 252 38.94 -3.89 -0.01
C PRO A 252 39.09 -4.57 1.35
N GLY A 253 39.45 -5.84 1.36
CA GLY A 253 39.63 -6.63 2.59
C GLY A 253 38.46 -7.54 2.93
N VAL A 254 37.30 -7.38 2.31
CA VAL A 254 36.20 -8.38 2.37
C VAL A 254 36.55 -9.53 1.44
N VAL A 255 36.74 -10.74 1.99
CA VAL A 255 37.13 -11.92 1.21
C VAL A 255 35.87 -12.64 0.71
N ARG A 256 34.87 -12.77 1.55
CA ARG A 256 33.57 -13.39 1.21
C ARG A 256 32.50 -12.94 2.19
N ILE A 257 31.24 -13.22 1.84
CA ILE A 257 30.09 -13.04 2.72
C ILE A 257 29.66 -14.43 3.22
N ASP A 258 29.74 -14.63 4.52
CA ASP A 258 29.36 -15.87 5.19
C ASP A 258 27.85 -15.94 5.44
N GLY A 259 27.21 -14.80 5.71
CA GLY A 259 25.79 -14.69 5.96
C GLY A 259 25.22 -13.34 5.54
N LEU A 260 23.99 -13.37 5.06
CA LEU A 260 23.18 -12.17 4.81
C LEU A 260 21.77 -12.48 5.26
N LYS A 261 21.29 -11.75 6.26
CA LYS A 261 19.91 -11.77 6.72
C LYS A 261 19.33 -10.37 6.56
N THR A 262 18.11 -10.30 6.07
CA THR A 262 17.38 -9.05 5.94
C THR A 262 16.01 -9.22 6.57
N ARG A 263 15.44 -8.14 7.09
CA ARG A 263 14.06 -8.14 7.60
C ARG A 263 13.38 -6.83 7.24
N LEU A 264 12.16 -6.93 6.73
CA LEU A 264 11.31 -5.79 6.49
C LEU A 264 10.75 -5.27 7.83
N PHE A 265 10.73 -3.96 7.99
CA PHE A 265 10.27 -3.28 9.20
C PHE A 265 9.38 -2.09 8.82
N GLY A 266 8.10 -2.38 8.55
CA GLY A 266 7.23 -1.41 7.88
C GLY A 266 7.75 -1.04 6.48
N PRO A 267 7.90 0.24 6.17
CA PRO A 267 8.46 0.71 4.88
C PRO A 267 9.99 0.64 4.82
N ARG A 268 10.66 0.30 5.91
CA ARG A 268 12.12 0.21 6.03
C ARG A 268 12.60 -1.23 6.11
N MET A 269 13.93 -1.45 6.05
CA MET A 269 14.53 -2.76 6.32
C MET A 269 15.75 -2.66 7.23
N TYR A 270 16.03 -3.76 7.93
CA TYR A 270 17.28 -4.01 8.65
C TYR A 270 18.06 -5.08 7.91
N VAL A 271 19.38 -4.94 7.94
CA VAL A 271 20.31 -5.84 7.26
C VAL A 271 21.38 -6.31 8.24
N ASP A 272 21.54 -7.62 8.37
CA ASP A 272 22.58 -8.25 9.17
C ASP A 272 23.51 -9.00 8.21
N ILE A 273 24.78 -8.58 8.14
CA ILE A 273 25.78 -9.14 7.22
C ILE A 273 26.93 -9.75 8.02
N GLU A 274 27.32 -10.95 7.65
CA GLU A 274 28.52 -11.61 8.16
C GLU A 274 29.59 -11.62 7.05
N ILE A 275 30.67 -10.90 7.28
CA ILE A 275 31.81 -10.81 6.34
C ILE A 275 33.01 -11.61 6.87
N ALA A 276 33.73 -12.28 5.97
CA ALA A 276 35.01 -12.90 6.28
C ALA A 276 36.17 -11.99 5.85
N VAL A 277 37.11 -11.76 6.75
CA VAL A 277 38.32 -10.98 6.54
C VAL A 277 39.57 -11.78 6.95
N ASP A 278 40.79 -11.34 6.52
CA ASP A 278 42.04 -12.02 6.94
C ASP A 278 42.16 -12.00 8.48
N GLY A 279 42.26 -13.18 9.08
CA GLY A 279 42.37 -13.33 10.54
C GLY A 279 43.63 -12.74 11.18
N ARG A 280 44.60 -12.26 10.37
CA ARG A 280 45.83 -11.58 10.85
C ARG A 280 45.65 -10.07 11.03
N LEU A 281 44.52 -9.51 10.60
CA LEU A 281 44.20 -8.09 10.80
C LEU A 281 44.04 -7.78 12.28
N ASN A 282 44.54 -6.61 12.68
CA ASN A 282 44.25 -6.12 14.01
C ASN A 282 42.78 -5.63 14.09
N LEU A 283 42.29 -5.48 15.30
CA LEU A 283 40.90 -5.08 15.55
C LEU A 283 40.52 -3.77 14.86
N GLN A 284 41.42 -2.79 14.80
CA GLN A 284 41.16 -1.49 14.19
C GLN A 284 41.02 -1.61 12.67
N GLN A 285 41.86 -2.41 12.01
CA GLN A 285 41.80 -2.67 10.56
C GLN A 285 40.50 -3.40 10.20
N ALA A 286 40.15 -4.47 10.94
CA ALA A 286 38.92 -5.21 10.73
C ALA A 286 37.69 -4.34 10.94
N HIS A 287 37.68 -3.49 11.99
CA HIS A 287 36.60 -2.53 12.24
C HIS A 287 36.45 -1.49 11.12
N THR A 288 37.56 -1.02 10.52
CA THR A 288 37.49 -0.08 9.39
C THR A 288 36.78 -0.72 8.18
N ILE A 289 37.10 -1.97 7.85
CA ILE A 289 36.43 -2.72 6.78
C ILE A 289 34.95 -2.89 7.06
N SER A 290 34.59 -3.27 8.30
CA SER A 290 33.20 -3.41 8.71
C SER A 290 32.42 -2.10 8.55
N ARG A 291 33.05 -0.97 8.91
CA ARG A 291 32.45 0.34 8.80
C ARG A 291 32.27 0.77 7.33
N GLU A 292 33.24 0.50 6.47
CA GLU A 292 33.09 0.74 5.03
C GLU A 292 31.92 -0.03 4.42
N VAL A 293 31.75 -1.32 4.79
CA VAL A 293 30.59 -2.13 4.36
C VAL A 293 29.29 -1.52 4.86
N HIS A 294 29.24 -1.16 6.15
CA HIS A 294 28.07 -0.52 6.77
C HIS A 294 27.68 0.76 6.04
N ASP A 295 28.63 1.70 5.89
CA ASP A 295 28.38 3.01 5.28
C ASP A 295 27.94 2.85 3.80
N MET A 296 28.60 1.97 3.02
CA MET A 296 28.25 1.72 1.63
C MET A 296 26.82 1.15 1.47
N VAL A 297 26.42 0.22 2.35
CA VAL A 297 25.08 -0.38 2.28
C VAL A 297 24.02 0.65 2.65
N GLU A 298 24.21 1.43 3.72
CA GLU A 298 23.23 2.45 4.13
C GLU A 298 23.13 3.61 3.13
N GLU A 299 24.24 4.01 2.49
CA GLU A 299 24.24 5.05 1.47
C GLU A 299 23.60 4.60 0.15
N GLN A 300 23.88 3.37 -0.27
CA GLN A 300 23.38 2.85 -1.55
C GLN A 300 21.92 2.41 -1.50
N PHE A 301 21.43 1.98 -0.33
CA PHE A 301 20.07 1.50 -0.13
C PHE A 301 19.31 2.38 0.88
N PRO A 302 18.67 3.48 0.44
CA PRO A 302 17.97 4.42 1.34
C PRO A 302 16.85 3.79 2.18
N GLN A 303 16.32 2.63 1.77
CA GLN A 303 15.35 1.86 2.55
C GLN A 303 15.97 1.10 3.72
N VAL A 304 17.30 0.90 3.73
CA VAL A 304 18.00 0.30 4.87
C VAL A 304 18.04 1.32 6.01
N LYS A 305 17.44 0.98 7.12
CA LYS A 305 17.42 1.80 8.34
C LYS A 305 18.68 1.57 9.17
N HIS A 306 19.21 0.36 9.14
CA HIS A 306 20.42 -0.02 9.83
C HIS A 306 21.04 -1.28 9.22
N CYS A 307 22.36 -1.28 9.10
CA CYS A 307 23.16 -2.41 8.65
C CYS A 307 24.11 -2.85 9.77
N ALA A 308 23.87 -4.02 10.36
CA ALA A 308 24.82 -4.62 11.31
C ALA A 308 25.80 -5.50 10.55
N VAL A 309 27.11 -5.30 10.79
CA VAL A 309 28.16 -6.04 10.12
C VAL A 309 28.99 -6.83 11.16
N GLN A 310 28.88 -8.16 11.10
CA GLN A 310 29.70 -9.07 11.88
C GLN A 310 30.94 -9.48 11.09
N ILE A 311 32.09 -9.54 11.75
CA ILE A 311 33.37 -9.91 11.16
C ILE A 311 33.75 -11.32 11.62
N ASN A 312 34.00 -12.20 10.65
CA ASN A 312 34.50 -13.54 10.87
C ASN A 312 35.97 -13.62 10.41
N PRO A 313 36.92 -14.06 11.26
CA PRO A 313 38.32 -14.24 10.86
C PRO A 313 38.45 -15.45 9.93
N LEU A 314 39.07 -15.26 8.79
CA LEU A 314 39.47 -16.35 7.88
C LEU A 314 40.77 -16.92 8.38
N ASN A 315 40.73 -18.05 9.09
CA ASN A 315 41.90 -18.84 9.35
C ASN A 315 42.23 -19.58 8.05
N ARG A 316 43.32 -19.20 7.36
CA ARG A 316 43.91 -20.10 6.36
C ARG A 316 44.43 -21.29 7.16
N GLU A 317 43.68 -22.38 7.19
CA GLU A 317 44.29 -23.67 7.47
C GLU A 317 45.39 -23.85 6.44
N GLY A 318 46.61 -24.07 6.95
CA GLY A 318 47.84 -24.09 6.21
C GLY A 318 47.99 -25.25 5.22
#